data_940598932c7124419cddd901986c8e32
#
_entry.id   940598932c7124419cddd901986c8e32
#
_cell.length_a   1.000
_cell.length_b   1.000
_cell.length_c   1.000
_cell.angle_alpha   90.00
_cell.angle_beta   90.00
_cell.angle_gamma   90.00
#
_symmetry.space_group_name_H-M   'P 1'
#
loop_
_entity.id
_entity.type
_entity.pdbx_description
1 polymer ?
#
loop_
_entity_poly.entity_id
_entity_poly.type
_entity_poly.pdbx_seq_one_letter_code
_entity_poly.pdbx_strand_id
1 'polypeptide(L)'
;MNANLQFTLNGKPQRISAEARRTLLEVLREDLDLTGTKYGCGEGQCRACTVLLDGNPVRSCLAEISEVEGRKVETIEGLAQNGKLHPLQEAFVQEGAMQCGYCVPGMILATVALLKRNPTPDQTQIIEALNGNICRCCGYVNVLKAVQRAAQPRKEAQ
;
A
#
# COMPACT_ATOMS: atom_id res chain seq x y z
N MET A 1 3.33 28.02 -5.64
CA MET A 1 3.91 27.90 -7.00
C MET A 1 3.93 26.44 -7.38
N ASN A 2 3.50 26.11 -8.60
CA ASN A 2 3.56 24.72 -9.08
C ASN A 2 5.00 24.31 -9.38
N ALA A 3 5.37 23.12 -8.99
CA ALA A 3 6.62 22.46 -9.32
C ALA A 3 6.35 21.38 -10.40
N ASN A 4 7.27 21.28 -11.37
CA ASN A 4 7.26 20.18 -12.34
C ASN A 4 8.07 19.03 -11.74
N LEU A 5 7.39 17.94 -11.39
CA LEU A 5 7.96 16.82 -10.69
C LEU A 5 8.02 15.58 -11.59
N GLN A 6 9.11 14.81 -11.44
CA GLN A 6 9.33 13.55 -12.16
C GLN A 6 9.63 12.45 -11.15
N PHE A 7 8.91 11.34 -11.23
CA PHE A 7 9.12 10.18 -10.36
C PHE A 7 8.67 8.90 -11.08
N THR A 8 8.94 7.76 -10.49
CA THR A 8 8.43 6.48 -11.01
C THR A 8 7.17 6.09 -10.25
N LEU A 9 6.06 5.85 -10.94
CA LEU A 9 4.81 5.43 -10.35
C LEU A 9 4.41 4.07 -10.90
N ASN A 10 4.31 3.06 -10.02
CA ASN A 10 3.98 1.69 -10.40
C ASN A 10 4.85 1.15 -11.55
N GLY A 11 6.15 1.43 -11.48
CA GLY A 11 7.14 1.01 -12.48
C GLY A 11 7.19 1.84 -13.76
N LYS A 12 6.36 2.89 -13.89
CA LYS A 12 6.33 3.76 -15.09
C LYS A 12 6.80 5.18 -14.75
N PRO A 13 7.56 5.84 -15.64
CA PRO A 13 7.90 7.26 -15.45
C PRO A 13 6.63 8.11 -15.43
N GLN A 14 6.54 9.00 -14.45
CA GLN A 14 5.44 9.95 -14.29
C GLN A 14 5.98 11.37 -14.24
N ARG A 15 5.24 12.29 -14.86
CA ARG A 15 5.50 13.74 -14.81
C ARG A 15 4.21 14.45 -14.46
N ILE A 16 4.29 15.35 -13.50
CA ILE A 16 3.13 16.17 -13.08
C ILE A 16 3.57 17.60 -12.82
N SER A 17 2.62 18.51 -12.90
CA SER A 17 2.77 19.88 -12.43
C SER A 17 1.78 20.09 -11.29
N ALA A 18 2.26 20.19 -10.08
CA ALA A 18 1.44 20.33 -8.88
C ALA A 18 2.05 21.33 -7.90
N GLU A 19 1.24 21.89 -7.01
CA GLU A 19 1.76 22.66 -5.90
C GLU A 19 2.59 21.77 -4.99
N ALA A 20 3.82 22.19 -4.68
CA ALA A 20 4.84 21.36 -4.00
C ALA A 20 4.42 20.84 -2.62
N ARG A 21 3.53 21.57 -1.94
CA ARG A 21 3.02 21.23 -0.60
C ARG A 21 1.75 20.38 -0.60
N ARG A 22 1.15 20.12 -1.76
CA ARG A 22 0.03 19.17 -1.81
C ARG A 22 0.48 17.81 -1.32
N THR A 23 -0.40 17.09 -0.66
CA THR A 23 -0.07 15.75 -0.19
C THR A 23 0.03 14.78 -1.37
N LEU A 24 0.91 13.81 -1.25
CA LEU A 24 1.00 12.71 -2.22
C LEU A 24 -0.36 12.01 -2.40
N LEU A 25 -1.14 11.89 -1.32
CA LEU A 25 -2.48 11.30 -1.35
C LEU A 25 -3.43 12.07 -2.29
N GLU A 26 -3.48 13.39 -2.17
CA GLU A 26 -4.32 14.24 -3.04
C GLU A 26 -3.91 14.08 -4.50
N VAL A 27 -2.63 14.17 -4.80
CA VAL A 27 -2.13 14.05 -6.16
C VAL A 27 -2.42 12.66 -6.76
N LEU A 28 -2.20 11.58 -5.99
CA LEU A 28 -2.53 10.23 -6.47
C LEU A 28 -4.01 10.09 -6.83
N ARG A 29 -4.90 10.67 -6.02
CA ARG A 29 -6.35 10.48 -6.17
C ARG A 29 -7.01 11.46 -7.13
N GLU A 30 -6.56 12.72 -7.14
CA GLU A 30 -7.24 13.81 -7.85
C GLU A 30 -6.62 14.08 -9.22
N ASP A 31 -5.29 13.99 -9.35
CA ASP A 31 -4.61 14.28 -10.60
C ASP A 31 -4.28 13.02 -11.41
N LEU A 32 -4.11 11.87 -10.73
CA LEU A 32 -3.69 10.61 -11.36
C LEU A 32 -4.76 9.52 -11.33
N ASP A 33 -5.96 9.81 -10.83
CA ASP A 33 -7.11 8.89 -10.73
C ASP A 33 -6.83 7.56 -10.02
N LEU A 34 -5.76 7.49 -9.19
CA LEU A 34 -5.40 6.31 -8.42
C LEU A 34 -6.16 6.28 -7.09
N THR A 35 -7.43 5.87 -7.14
CA THR A 35 -8.35 5.93 -6.00
C THR A 35 -8.21 4.76 -5.02
N GLY A 36 -7.36 3.78 -5.32
CA GLY A 36 -7.07 2.64 -4.43
C GLY A 36 -6.43 3.07 -3.12
N THR A 37 -5.57 4.09 -3.13
CA THR A 37 -5.06 4.72 -1.91
C THR A 37 -6.17 5.54 -1.25
N LYS A 38 -6.48 5.28 0.03
CA LYS A 38 -7.69 5.81 0.69
C LYS A 38 -7.41 6.98 1.63
N TYR A 39 -8.26 8.01 1.56
CA TYR A 39 -8.30 9.09 2.54
C TYR A 39 -9.14 8.64 3.75
N GLY A 40 -8.52 8.41 4.90
CA GLY A 40 -9.23 8.10 6.15
C GLY A 40 -9.21 9.30 7.11
N CYS A 41 -8.20 9.38 7.98
CA CYS A 41 -8.10 10.46 8.97
C CYS A 41 -7.47 11.76 8.44
N GLY A 42 -6.62 11.71 7.42
CA GLY A 42 -5.83 12.86 6.94
C GLY A 42 -4.65 13.26 7.85
N GLU A 43 -4.50 12.60 9.00
CA GLU A 43 -3.55 12.96 10.08
C GLU A 43 -2.51 11.86 10.34
N GLY A 44 -2.35 10.91 9.43
CA GLY A 44 -1.38 9.82 9.55
C GLY A 44 -1.70 8.74 10.60
N GLN A 45 -2.85 8.79 11.28
CA GLN A 45 -3.20 7.87 12.36
C GLN A 45 -3.68 6.51 11.85
N CYS A 46 -4.63 6.51 10.89
CA CYS A 46 -5.30 5.28 10.47
C CYS A 46 -4.54 4.43 9.44
N ARG A 47 -3.55 5.01 8.76
CA ARG A 47 -2.72 4.38 7.73
C ARG A 47 -3.48 3.78 6.53
N ALA A 48 -4.74 4.16 6.31
CA ALA A 48 -5.49 3.77 5.12
C ALA A 48 -4.83 4.29 3.82
N CYS A 49 -4.08 5.39 3.93
CA CYS A 49 -3.34 6.04 2.85
C CYS A 49 -1.92 5.49 2.63
N THR A 50 -1.56 4.34 3.19
CA THR A 50 -0.22 3.77 3.02
C THR A 50 0.07 3.47 1.55
N VAL A 51 1.22 3.96 1.08
CA VAL A 51 1.86 3.63 -0.20
C VAL A 51 3.31 3.22 0.07
N LEU A 52 4.00 2.67 -0.91
CA LEU A 52 5.44 2.42 -0.78
C LEU A 52 6.22 3.52 -1.50
N LEU A 53 7.19 4.09 -0.80
CA LEU A 53 8.16 5.04 -1.34
C LEU A 53 9.54 4.39 -1.23
N ASP A 54 10.14 4.07 -2.39
CA ASP A 54 11.35 3.25 -2.49
C ASP A 54 11.27 1.94 -1.70
N GLY A 55 10.08 1.29 -1.75
CA GLY A 55 9.80 0.03 -1.06
C GLY A 55 9.48 0.14 0.43
N ASN A 56 9.50 1.34 1.02
CA ASN A 56 9.17 1.58 2.42
C ASN A 56 7.74 2.13 2.58
N PRO A 57 6.97 1.65 3.56
CA PRO A 57 5.62 2.13 3.78
C PRO A 57 5.62 3.57 4.32
N VAL A 58 4.93 4.46 3.62
CA VAL A 58 4.74 5.86 4.01
C VAL A 58 3.26 6.22 4.05
N ARG A 59 2.93 7.21 4.86
CA ARG A 59 1.58 7.78 4.97
C ARG A 59 1.43 8.92 3.97
N SER A 60 0.84 8.63 2.81
CA SER A 60 0.75 9.60 1.72
C SER A 60 -0.05 10.87 2.06
N CYS A 61 -0.89 10.84 3.11
CA CYS A 61 -1.58 12.03 3.60
C CYS A 61 -0.67 13.01 4.38
N LEU A 62 0.55 12.61 4.73
CA LEU A 62 1.54 13.46 5.39
C LEU A 62 2.75 13.77 4.50
N ALA A 63 3.00 12.94 3.50
CA ALA A 63 4.11 13.16 2.55
C ALA A 63 3.72 14.25 1.56
N GLU A 64 4.56 15.27 1.41
CA GLU A 64 4.39 16.26 0.36
C GLU A 64 4.78 15.67 -1.00
N ILE A 65 4.10 16.10 -2.08
CA ILE A 65 4.43 15.61 -3.42
C ILE A 65 5.86 15.97 -3.85
N SER A 66 6.42 17.04 -3.33
CA SER A 66 7.83 17.41 -3.53
C SER A 66 8.82 16.37 -3.05
N GLU A 67 8.47 15.55 -2.04
CA GLU A 67 9.35 14.53 -1.48
C GLU A 67 9.53 13.30 -2.38
N VAL A 68 8.71 13.16 -3.44
CA VAL A 68 8.79 12.00 -4.35
C VAL A 68 9.63 12.24 -5.60
N GLU A 69 10.17 13.45 -5.78
CA GLU A 69 11.04 13.78 -6.92
C GLU A 69 12.18 12.76 -7.06
N GLY A 70 12.30 12.16 -8.24
CA GLY A 70 13.32 11.15 -8.55
C GLY A 70 13.12 9.79 -7.88
N ARG A 71 12.07 9.59 -7.09
CA ARG A 71 11.84 8.39 -6.27
C ARG A 71 10.82 7.43 -6.90
N LYS A 72 10.64 6.25 -6.29
CA LYS A 72 9.70 5.23 -6.74
C LYS A 72 8.52 5.15 -5.80
N VAL A 73 7.33 5.40 -6.33
CA VAL A 73 6.04 5.26 -5.62
C VAL A 73 5.34 4.00 -6.14
N GLU A 74 4.95 3.11 -5.21
CA GLU A 74 4.11 1.95 -5.53
C GLU A 74 2.79 2.09 -4.78
N THR A 75 1.68 1.99 -5.52
CA THR A 75 0.31 1.96 -4.98
C THR A 75 -0.31 0.59 -5.17
N ILE A 76 -1.51 0.38 -4.61
CA ILE A 76 -2.21 -0.92 -4.73
C ILE A 76 -2.48 -1.30 -6.18
N GLU A 77 -2.67 -0.33 -7.06
CA GLU A 77 -2.91 -0.53 -8.48
C GLU A 77 -1.70 -1.11 -9.21
N GLY A 78 -0.50 -0.91 -8.67
CA GLY A 78 0.75 -1.43 -9.26
C GLY A 78 1.09 -2.87 -8.90
N LEU A 79 0.39 -3.48 -7.94
CA LEU A 79 0.75 -4.82 -7.45
C LEU A 79 0.32 -5.94 -8.40
N ALA A 80 -0.88 -5.86 -8.96
CA ALA A 80 -1.35 -6.83 -9.94
C ALA A 80 -0.62 -6.60 -11.27
N GLN A 81 -0.08 -7.65 -11.86
CA GLN A 81 0.67 -7.58 -13.12
C GLN A 81 0.16 -8.60 -14.13
N ASN A 82 0.01 -8.19 -15.38
CA ASN A 82 -0.42 -9.07 -16.47
C ASN A 82 -1.73 -9.81 -16.18
N GLY A 83 -2.68 -9.15 -15.51
CA GLY A 83 -3.96 -9.75 -15.12
C GLY A 83 -3.90 -10.74 -13.95
N LYS A 84 -2.72 -10.90 -13.31
CA LYS A 84 -2.54 -11.77 -12.15
C LYS A 84 -2.42 -10.94 -10.87
N LEU A 85 -3.17 -11.34 -9.86
CA LEU A 85 -3.08 -10.73 -8.54
C LEU A 85 -1.71 -11.01 -7.89
N HIS A 86 -1.25 -10.07 -7.08
CA HIS A 86 -0.12 -10.31 -6.20
C HIS A 86 -0.48 -11.38 -5.15
N PRO A 87 0.45 -12.24 -4.69
CA PRO A 87 0.17 -13.28 -3.69
C PRO A 87 -0.58 -12.82 -2.46
N LEU A 88 -0.27 -11.63 -1.95
CA LEU A 88 -1.02 -11.04 -0.85
C LEU A 88 -2.46 -10.68 -1.23
N GLN A 89 -2.70 -10.17 -2.43
CA GLN A 89 -4.07 -9.88 -2.88
C GLN A 89 -4.88 -11.18 -2.98
N GLU A 90 -4.32 -12.24 -3.55
CA GLU A 90 -4.95 -13.57 -3.61
C GLU A 90 -5.25 -14.10 -2.20
N ALA A 91 -4.30 -14.01 -1.28
CA ALA A 91 -4.47 -14.47 0.10
C ALA A 91 -5.57 -13.70 0.84
N PHE A 92 -5.66 -12.37 0.63
CA PHE A 92 -6.73 -11.56 1.21
C PHE A 92 -8.12 -11.98 0.70
N VAL A 93 -8.23 -12.33 -0.57
CA VAL A 93 -9.48 -12.88 -1.15
C VAL A 93 -9.80 -14.24 -0.53
N GLN A 94 -8.83 -15.16 -0.50
CA GLN A 94 -9.00 -16.54 -0.03
C GLN A 94 -9.38 -16.62 1.45
N GLU A 95 -8.80 -15.75 2.28
CA GLU A 95 -9.08 -15.71 3.73
C GLU A 95 -10.28 -14.81 4.08
N GLY A 96 -10.95 -14.21 3.09
CA GLY A 96 -12.02 -13.25 3.37
C GLY A 96 -11.54 -12.07 4.23
N ALA A 97 -10.30 -11.61 4.02
CA ALA A 97 -9.66 -10.59 4.82
C ALA A 97 -10.13 -9.17 4.46
N MET A 98 -11.33 -9.05 3.94
CA MET A 98 -11.95 -7.78 3.58
C MET A 98 -13.45 -7.82 3.84
N GLN A 99 -14.00 -6.68 4.30
CA GLN A 99 -15.43 -6.42 4.36
C GLN A 99 -15.73 -5.19 3.51
N CYS A 100 -15.68 -3.97 4.08
CA CYS A 100 -15.85 -2.76 3.28
C CYS A 100 -14.69 -2.47 2.31
N GLY A 101 -13.52 -3.06 2.53
CA GLY A 101 -12.33 -2.92 1.67
C GLY A 101 -11.51 -1.65 1.89
N TYR A 102 -11.98 -0.71 2.72
CA TYR A 102 -11.36 0.63 2.82
C TYR A 102 -9.92 0.61 3.37
N CYS A 103 -9.64 -0.19 4.39
CA CYS A 103 -8.31 -0.31 4.99
C CYS A 103 -7.38 -1.26 4.22
N VAL A 104 -7.93 -2.10 3.35
CA VAL A 104 -7.22 -3.22 2.72
C VAL A 104 -6.02 -2.80 1.87
N PRO A 105 -6.09 -1.77 1.01
CA PRO A 105 -4.92 -1.33 0.23
C PRO A 105 -3.72 -0.97 1.10
N GLY A 106 -3.96 -0.20 2.17
CA GLY A 106 -2.90 0.18 3.10
C GLY A 106 -2.30 -1.01 3.86
N MET A 107 -3.13 -1.97 4.28
CA MET A 107 -2.66 -3.19 4.94
C MET A 107 -1.85 -4.08 4.00
N ILE A 108 -2.29 -4.26 2.76
CA ILE A 108 -1.55 -5.03 1.76
C ILE A 108 -0.18 -4.40 1.51
N LEU A 109 -0.10 -3.10 1.27
CA LEU A 109 1.18 -2.44 1.00
C LEU A 109 2.13 -2.46 2.21
N ALA A 110 1.62 -2.30 3.43
CA ALA A 110 2.43 -2.46 4.65
C ALA A 110 3.02 -3.89 4.75
N THR A 111 2.22 -4.91 4.41
CA THR A 111 2.68 -6.30 4.44
C THR A 111 3.56 -6.67 3.24
N VAL A 112 3.38 -6.06 2.07
CA VAL A 112 4.36 -6.17 0.96
C VAL A 112 5.75 -5.74 1.42
N ALA A 113 5.85 -4.59 2.10
CA ALA A 113 7.12 -4.12 2.63
C ALA A 113 7.70 -5.04 3.71
N LEU A 114 6.84 -5.63 4.55
CA LEU A 114 7.27 -6.65 5.53
C LEU A 114 7.86 -7.86 4.83
N LEU A 115 7.12 -8.48 3.90
CA LEU A 115 7.54 -9.73 3.23
C LEU A 115 8.77 -9.54 2.33
N LYS A 116 8.98 -8.35 1.78
CA LYS A 116 10.23 -8.03 1.07
C LYS A 116 11.45 -8.06 2.00
N ARG A 117 11.32 -7.65 3.27
CA ARG A 117 12.41 -7.63 4.26
C ARG A 117 12.55 -8.94 5.03
N ASN A 118 11.44 -9.56 5.34
CA ASN A 118 11.34 -10.84 6.04
C ASN A 118 10.28 -11.73 5.36
N PRO A 119 10.70 -12.68 4.52
CA PRO A 119 9.77 -13.55 3.78
C PRO A 119 8.96 -14.51 4.66
N THR A 120 9.44 -14.80 5.87
CA THR A 120 8.81 -15.75 6.81
C THR A 120 8.59 -15.11 8.18
N PRO A 121 7.77 -14.04 8.28
CA PRO A 121 7.56 -13.34 9.53
C PRO A 121 6.74 -14.22 10.49
N ASP A 122 7.06 -14.14 11.76
CA ASP A 122 6.20 -14.68 12.82
C ASP A 122 4.97 -13.78 13.04
N GLN A 123 4.03 -14.25 13.85
CA GLN A 123 2.79 -13.51 14.10
C GLN A 123 3.04 -12.14 14.76
N THR A 124 4.01 -12.04 15.64
CA THR A 124 4.35 -10.78 16.33
C THR A 124 4.85 -9.75 15.33
N GLN A 125 5.74 -10.17 14.43
CA GLN A 125 6.27 -9.29 13.35
C GLN A 125 5.17 -8.84 12.39
N ILE A 126 4.18 -9.68 12.09
CA ILE A 126 3.03 -9.29 11.27
C ILE A 126 2.18 -8.24 12.01
N ILE A 127 1.91 -8.46 13.31
CA ILE A 127 1.15 -7.51 14.13
C ILE A 127 1.87 -6.16 14.21
N GLU A 128 3.18 -6.17 14.43
CA GLU A 128 3.99 -4.94 14.47
C GLU A 128 3.96 -4.17 13.15
N ALA A 129 4.08 -4.87 12.02
CA ALA A 129 4.03 -4.25 10.70
C ALA A 129 2.65 -3.62 10.40
N LEU A 130 1.58 -4.22 10.91
CA LEU A 130 0.20 -3.74 10.77
C LEU A 130 -0.22 -2.78 11.89
N ASN A 131 0.62 -2.57 12.90
CA ASN A 131 0.30 -1.70 14.02
C ASN A 131 0.00 -0.28 13.54
N GLY A 132 -1.20 0.19 13.86
CA GLY A 132 -1.72 1.49 13.41
C GLY A 132 -2.51 1.45 12.09
N ASN A 133 -2.55 0.35 11.35
CA ASN A 133 -3.52 0.17 10.26
C ASN A 133 -4.89 -0.13 10.87
N ILE A 134 -5.77 0.86 10.87
CA ILE A 134 -7.08 0.78 11.56
C ILE A 134 -8.13 0.19 10.61
N CYS A 135 -8.80 -0.87 11.08
CA CYS A 135 -9.95 -1.46 10.42
C CYS A 135 -11.22 -1.27 11.26
N ARG A 136 -12.22 -0.55 10.73
CA ARG A 136 -13.50 -0.34 11.44
C ARG A 136 -14.37 -1.60 11.45
N CYS A 137 -14.21 -2.49 10.49
CA CYS A 137 -14.92 -3.77 10.42
C CYS A 137 -14.29 -4.87 11.29
N CYS A 138 -13.15 -4.59 11.93
CA CYS A 138 -12.43 -5.51 12.81
C CYS A 138 -11.98 -6.83 12.16
N GLY A 139 -11.61 -6.79 10.87
CA GLY A 139 -11.17 -7.96 10.10
C GLY A 139 -9.76 -8.49 10.42
N TYR A 140 -9.15 -8.10 11.53
CA TYR A 140 -7.74 -8.36 11.83
C TYR A 140 -7.35 -9.83 11.85
N VAL A 141 -8.22 -10.72 12.36
CA VAL A 141 -7.94 -12.16 12.41
C VAL A 141 -7.71 -12.73 11.01
N ASN A 142 -8.59 -12.37 10.06
CA ASN A 142 -8.48 -12.84 8.68
C ASN A 142 -7.30 -12.18 7.96
N VAL A 143 -6.99 -10.92 8.28
CA VAL A 143 -5.79 -10.24 7.77
C VAL A 143 -4.52 -10.96 8.19
N LEU A 144 -4.40 -11.36 9.48
CA LEU A 144 -3.26 -12.15 9.95
C LEU A 144 -3.13 -13.47 9.20
N LYS A 145 -4.24 -14.21 9.02
CA LYS A 145 -4.26 -15.46 8.24
C LYS A 145 -3.83 -15.25 6.80
N ALA A 146 -4.30 -14.17 6.16
CA ALA A 146 -3.92 -13.84 4.79
C ALA A 146 -2.41 -13.57 4.64
N VAL A 147 -1.82 -12.82 5.57
CA VAL A 147 -0.38 -12.56 5.56
C VAL A 147 0.41 -13.84 5.81
N GLN A 148 0.01 -14.67 6.78
CA GLN A 148 0.63 -15.95 7.06
C GLN A 148 0.56 -16.90 5.85
N ARG A 149 -0.58 -16.95 5.16
CA ARG A 149 -0.74 -17.72 3.91
C ARG A 149 0.20 -17.24 2.81
N ALA A 150 0.28 -15.92 2.59
CA ALA A 150 1.13 -15.34 1.56
C ALA A 150 2.63 -15.51 1.85
N ALA A 151 3.01 -15.64 3.13
CA ALA A 151 4.39 -15.89 3.57
C ALA A 151 4.84 -17.34 3.40
N GLN A 152 3.91 -18.29 3.22
CA GLN A 152 4.26 -19.68 2.98
C GLN A 152 4.85 -19.84 1.58
N PRO A 153 5.93 -20.66 1.42
CA PRO A 153 6.43 -20.97 0.08
C PRO A 153 5.30 -21.64 -0.71
N ARG A 154 5.01 -21.10 -1.90
CA ARG A 154 4.06 -21.73 -2.81
C ARG A 154 4.54 -23.16 -3.08
N LYS A 155 3.75 -24.16 -2.68
CA LYS A 155 3.91 -25.48 -3.25
C LYS A 155 3.54 -25.33 -4.73
N GLU A 156 4.53 -25.41 -5.60
CA GLU A 156 4.26 -25.49 -7.04
C GLU A 156 3.27 -26.63 -7.23
N ALA A 157 2.12 -26.31 -7.83
CA ALA A 157 1.17 -27.35 -8.25
C ALA A 157 1.86 -28.16 -9.34
N GLN A 158 2.21 -29.39 -8.98
CA GLN A 158 2.64 -30.43 -9.92
C GLN A 158 1.48 -30.80 -10.84
#